data_034e7b9a36d156d99d42ecdc93b0cbfb
#
_entry.id   034e7b9a36d156d99d42ecdc93b0cbfb
#
_cell.length_a   1.000
_cell.length_b   1.000
_cell.length_c   1.000
_cell.angle_alpha   90.00
_cell.angle_beta   90.00
_cell.angle_gamma   90.00
#
_symmetry.space_group_name_H-M   'P 1'
#
loop_
_entity.id
_entity.type
_entity.pdbx_description
1 polymer ?
#
loop_
_entity_poly.entity_id
_entity_poly.type
_entity_poly.pdbx_seq_one_letter_code
_entity_poly.pdbx_strand_id
1 'polypeptide(L)'
;AIPDGTDPIDDKNNSYFDKLIYDETTGTYTAKVANSRHLLNLNFYDKNDFNITNVEQTDNILWTDDPSVTANTEAYCKELSEAYPGVDVKIYDGWSPGNGFTNPGSFKAIDNTTIRSYDGGGHTIAGLRILPPLSGNESTALFAKNDQLTVKNLNIKDPYIQGGAYGAAVLIDTAGEINDYSDVRDGTYLDLENIRVYGDDIKLQGWGVGGIAVNVGVQKVTIKNVHVYGKNVLIGGASTGSNYGAGGLVGKIKAKELEVTNCSFSGYLSGKHFQHGAGGLIGNLDLSGYVKGPDKEIPLIQNCYVAGRNNDYPDMTAIGDDDQFH
;
A
#
# COMPACT_ATOMS: atom_id res chain seq x y z
N ALA A 1 -20.67 20.36 6.96
CA ALA A 1 -20.55 19.32 7.99
C ALA A 1 -21.34 18.12 7.51
N ILE A 2 -20.72 16.97 7.38
CA ILE A 2 -21.46 15.71 7.25
C ILE A 2 -22.14 15.51 8.59
N PRO A 3 -23.46 15.46 8.65
CA PRO A 3 -24.13 15.23 9.91
C PRO A 3 -23.79 13.83 10.42
N ASP A 4 -23.71 13.68 11.71
CA ASP A 4 -23.55 12.53 12.59
C ASP A 4 -24.22 11.22 12.12
N GLY A 5 -23.87 10.71 10.94
CA GLY A 5 -24.41 9.48 10.38
C GLY A 5 -25.70 9.60 9.58
N THR A 6 -26.18 10.82 9.32
CA THR A 6 -27.24 11.08 8.34
C THR A 6 -26.62 11.63 7.06
N ASP A 7 -25.99 10.78 6.31
CA ASP A 7 -25.57 11.05 4.95
C ASP A 7 -26.84 11.23 4.10
N PRO A 8 -27.01 12.30 3.32
CA PRO A 8 -28.17 12.44 2.44
C PRO A 8 -28.27 11.36 1.35
N ILE A 9 -27.26 10.55 1.18
CA ILE A 9 -27.27 9.32 0.39
C ILE A 9 -27.48 8.12 1.32
N ASP A 10 -28.60 8.13 2.06
CA ASP A 10 -28.92 7.17 3.13
C ASP A 10 -29.43 5.82 2.58
N ASP A 11 -28.69 5.27 1.63
CA ASP A 11 -28.75 3.85 1.32
C ASP A 11 -27.45 3.24 1.83
N LYS A 12 -27.52 2.19 2.64
CA LYS A 12 -26.36 1.50 3.24
C LYS A 12 -25.27 1.14 2.22
N ASN A 13 -25.61 1.08 0.95
CA ASN A 13 -24.70 0.81 -0.15
C ASN A 13 -24.12 2.09 -0.78
N ASN A 14 -24.66 3.26 -0.48
CA ASN A 14 -24.30 4.53 -1.12
C ASN A 14 -23.77 5.59 -0.16
N SER A 15 -23.67 5.30 1.15
CA SER A 15 -23.07 6.20 2.13
C SER A 15 -21.59 6.47 1.83
N TYR A 16 -21.12 7.64 2.24
CA TYR A 16 -19.71 8.05 2.06
C TYR A 16 -18.74 7.12 2.76
N PHE A 17 -19.09 6.74 3.99
CA PHE A 17 -18.50 5.67 4.78
C PHE A 17 -19.61 4.81 5.40
N ASP A 18 -19.31 3.59 5.78
CA ASP A 18 -20.24 2.76 6.53
C ASP A 18 -20.62 3.43 7.85
N LYS A 19 -19.64 4.04 8.51
CA LYS A 19 -19.84 4.88 9.70
C LYS A 19 -18.66 5.82 9.88
N LEU A 20 -18.93 7.00 10.43
CA LEU A 20 -17.92 7.94 10.88
C LEU A 20 -18.09 8.17 12.39
N ILE A 21 -17.05 7.87 13.17
CA ILE A 21 -17.08 7.94 14.63
C ILE A 21 -16.12 9.04 15.07
N TYR A 22 -16.65 10.02 15.79
CA TYR A 22 -15.85 11.08 16.37
C TYR A 22 -15.36 10.71 17.78
N ASP A 23 -14.07 10.93 18.02
CA ASP A 23 -13.46 10.82 19.34
C ASP A 23 -13.22 12.23 19.92
N GLU A 24 -14.02 12.59 20.90
CA GLU A 24 -13.95 13.89 21.56
C GLU A 24 -12.63 14.11 22.30
N THR A 25 -11.95 13.05 22.72
CA THR A 25 -10.69 13.13 23.48
C THR A 25 -9.54 13.57 22.58
N THR A 26 -9.50 13.05 21.37
CA THR A 26 -8.41 13.33 20.43
C THR A 26 -8.79 14.37 19.37
N GLY A 27 -10.07 14.68 19.21
CA GLY A 27 -10.58 15.55 18.14
C GLY A 27 -10.44 14.92 16.76
N THR A 28 -10.43 13.59 16.67
CA THR A 28 -10.21 12.85 15.44
C THR A 28 -11.39 11.96 15.10
N TYR A 29 -11.43 11.48 13.85
CA TYR A 29 -12.44 10.55 13.39
C TYR A 29 -11.87 9.18 13.05
N THR A 30 -12.69 8.16 13.29
CA THR A 30 -12.50 6.81 12.74
C THR A 30 -13.54 6.59 11.64
N ALA A 31 -13.08 6.34 10.42
CA ALA A 31 -13.94 5.96 9.31
C ALA A 31 -14.07 4.44 9.22
N LYS A 32 -15.30 3.93 9.18
CA LYS A 32 -15.59 2.53 8.89
C LYS A 32 -15.82 2.34 7.40
N VAL A 33 -15.16 1.36 6.81
CA VAL A 33 -15.22 1.06 5.38
C VAL A 33 -15.71 -0.36 5.16
N ALA A 34 -16.74 -0.54 4.36
CA ALA A 34 -17.37 -1.84 4.10
C ALA A 34 -17.38 -2.23 2.61
N ASN A 35 -16.99 -1.34 1.72
CA ASN A 35 -17.00 -1.58 0.29
C ASN A 35 -15.94 -0.75 -0.46
N SER A 36 -15.79 -0.97 -1.75
CA SER A 36 -14.79 -0.29 -2.58
C SER A 36 -15.02 1.22 -2.71
N ARG A 37 -16.26 1.70 -2.64
CA ARG A 37 -16.59 3.13 -2.67
C ARG A 37 -16.14 3.82 -1.39
N HIS A 38 -16.40 3.24 -0.23
CA HIS A 38 -15.92 3.75 1.05
C HIS A 38 -14.40 3.85 1.07
N LEU A 39 -13.72 2.86 0.50
CA LEU A 39 -12.26 2.86 0.42
C LEU A 39 -11.74 3.98 -0.49
N LEU A 40 -12.38 4.20 -1.66
CA LEU A 40 -12.07 5.32 -2.56
C LEU A 40 -12.33 6.67 -1.91
N ASN A 41 -13.38 6.79 -1.13
CA ASN A 41 -13.77 8.03 -0.48
C ASN A 41 -12.74 8.56 0.53
N LEU A 42 -11.81 7.71 0.98
CA LEU A 42 -10.65 8.15 1.76
C LEU A 42 -9.75 9.16 1.02
N ASN A 43 -9.91 9.31 -0.30
CA ASN A 43 -9.23 10.31 -1.10
C ASN A 43 -9.99 11.64 -1.23
N PHE A 44 -11.28 11.65 -0.96
CA PHE A 44 -12.17 12.73 -1.44
C PHE A 44 -12.83 13.56 -0.34
N TYR A 45 -12.74 13.20 0.92
CA TYR A 45 -13.31 14.00 1.99
C TYR A 45 -12.48 15.26 2.27
N ASP A 46 -13.13 16.33 2.76
CA ASP A 46 -12.41 17.52 3.19
C ASP A 46 -11.67 17.26 4.51
N LYS A 47 -10.34 17.29 4.43
CA LYS A 47 -9.45 17.04 5.58
C LYS A 47 -9.52 18.14 6.63
N ASN A 48 -10.04 19.31 6.30
CA ASN A 48 -10.26 20.40 7.25
C ASN A 48 -11.54 20.20 8.06
N ASP A 49 -12.55 19.57 7.46
CA ASP A 49 -13.81 19.27 8.14
C ASP A 49 -13.71 17.96 8.96
N PHE A 50 -12.93 16.99 8.48
CA PHE A 50 -12.83 15.67 9.09
C PHE A 50 -11.37 15.25 9.23
N ASN A 51 -10.86 15.31 10.45
CA ASN A 51 -9.53 14.75 10.76
C ASN A 51 -9.62 13.22 10.95
N ILE A 52 -9.80 12.48 9.84
CA ILE A 52 -9.82 11.02 9.88
C ILE A 52 -8.38 10.53 10.07
N THR A 53 -8.11 9.94 11.21
CA THR A 53 -6.80 9.36 11.54
C THR A 53 -6.83 7.84 11.57
N ASN A 54 -8.00 7.25 11.77
CA ASN A 54 -8.18 5.81 11.84
C ASN A 54 -9.19 5.32 10.82
N VAL A 55 -8.90 4.16 10.25
CA VAL A 55 -9.81 3.46 9.33
C VAL A 55 -10.00 2.04 9.85
N GLU A 56 -11.24 1.59 9.91
CA GLU A 56 -11.61 0.21 10.25
C GLU A 56 -12.41 -0.41 9.11
N GLN A 57 -11.94 -1.54 8.60
CA GLN A 57 -12.71 -2.31 7.64
C GLN A 57 -13.73 -3.18 8.37
N THR A 58 -14.99 -3.11 7.95
CA THR A 58 -16.12 -3.78 8.63
C THR A 58 -16.72 -4.92 7.83
N ASP A 59 -16.29 -5.09 6.57
CA ASP A 59 -16.74 -6.20 5.71
C ASP A 59 -15.68 -6.55 4.67
N ASN A 60 -15.85 -7.63 3.95
CA ASN A 60 -15.02 -7.97 2.81
C ASN A 60 -15.28 -7.01 1.64
N ILE A 61 -14.22 -6.50 1.05
CA ILE A 61 -14.28 -5.58 -0.07
C ILE A 61 -13.91 -6.34 -1.34
N LEU A 62 -14.81 -6.38 -2.31
CA LEU A 62 -14.53 -6.88 -3.64
C LEU A 62 -14.22 -5.69 -4.54
N TRP A 63 -12.99 -5.65 -5.06
CA TRP A 63 -12.61 -4.79 -6.15
C TRP A 63 -12.71 -5.60 -7.45
N THR A 64 -13.38 -5.07 -8.44
CA THR A 64 -13.54 -5.71 -9.74
C THR A 64 -13.39 -4.69 -10.85
N ASP A 65 -12.89 -5.10 -11.98
CA ASP A 65 -12.87 -4.32 -13.22
C ASP A 65 -14.20 -4.42 -14.00
N ASP A 66 -15.25 -4.88 -13.37
CA ASP A 66 -16.60 -4.88 -13.91
C ASP A 66 -17.00 -3.46 -14.35
N PRO A 67 -17.32 -3.23 -15.61
CA PRO A 67 -17.74 -1.91 -16.11
C PRO A 67 -18.93 -1.31 -15.37
N SER A 68 -19.79 -2.14 -14.78
CA SER A 68 -20.92 -1.65 -13.98
C SER A 68 -20.46 -1.01 -12.66
N VAL A 69 -19.39 -1.49 -12.07
CA VAL A 69 -18.78 -0.90 -10.88
C VAL A 69 -18.10 0.42 -11.23
N THR A 70 -17.41 0.47 -12.37
CA THR A 70 -16.78 1.69 -12.89
C THR A 70 -17.81 2.77 -13.21
N ALA A 71 -18.86 2.43 -13.95
CA ALA A 71 -19.96 3.36 -14.26
C ALA A 71 -20.67 3.84 -12.99
N ASN A 72 -20.88 2.98 -12.02
CA ASN A 72 -21.41 3.34 -10.72
C ASN A 72 -20.49 4.29 -9.94
N THR A 73 -19.18 4.17 -10.10
CA THR A 73 -18.22 5.07 -9.44
C THR A 73 -18.30 6.48 -10.01
N GLU A 74 -18.40 6.65 -11.34
CA GLU A 74 -18.61 7.94 -11.98
C GLU A 74 -19.96 8.57 -11.59
N ALA A 75 -21.03 7.79 -11.63
CA ALA A 75 -22.36 8.22 -11.21
C ALA A 75 -22.35 8.64 -9.74
N TYR A 76 -21.71 7.88 -8.89
CA TYR A 76 -21.57 8.15 -7.47
C TYR A 76 -20.78 9.43 -7.19
N CYS A 77 -19.63 9.64 -7.86
CA CYS A 77 -18.88 10.90 -7.75
C CYS A 77 -19.70 12.11 -8.21
N LYS A 78 -20.52 11.94 -9.25
CA LYS A 78 -21.43 12.97 -9.71
C LYS A 78 -22.52 13.26 -8.68
N GLU A 79 -23.17 12.25 -8.13
CA GLU A 79 -24.17 12.37 -7.08
C GLU A 79 -23.58 13.05 -5.84
N LEU A 80 -22.35 12.69 -5.44
CA LEU A 80 -21.66 13.38 -4.34
C LEU A 80 -21.39 14.85 -4.63
N SER A 81 -20.95 15.18 -5.84
CA SER A 81 -20.73 16.56 -6.28
C SER A 81 -22.02 17.39 -6.23
N GLU A 82 -23.15 16.78 -6.55
CA GLU A 82 -24.47 17.41 -6.50
C GLU A 82 -25.01 17.51 -5.06
N ALA A 83 -24.77 16.48 -4.24
CA ALA A 83 -25.24 16.43 -2.85
C ALA A 83 -24.43 17.33 -1.91
N TYR A 84 -23.16 17.58 -2.22
CA TYR A 84 -22.25 18.39 -1.41
C TYR A 84 -21.64 19.54 -2.24
N PRO A 85 -22.42 20.60 -2.58
CA PRO A 85 -21.92 21.75 -3.32
C PRO A 85 -20.78 22.42 -2.54
N GLY A 86 -19.59 22.48 -3.11
CA GLY A 86 -18.40 23.06 -2.50
C GLY A 86 -17.40 22.04 -1.94
N VAL A 87 -17.76 20.77 -1.86
CA VAL A 87 -16.78 19.71 -1.76
C VAL A 87 -16.20 19.47 -3.16
N ASP A 88 -14.91 19.69 -3.32
CA ASP A 88 -14.21 19.42 -4.58
C ASP A 88 -14.09 17.89 -4.74
N VAL A 89 -15.24 17.26 -5.07
CA VAL A 89 -15.28 15.89 -5.52
C VAL A 89 -14.66 15.89 -6.90
N LYS A 90 -13.34 15.90 -6.96
CA LYS A 90 -12.63 15.68 -8.20
C LYS A 90 -12.95 14.27 -8.64
N ILE A 91 -13.90 14.19 -9.59
CA ILE A 91 -13.92 13.07 -10.50
C ILE A 91 -12.48 12.97 -10.96
N TYR A 92 -11.86 11.89 -10.62
CA TYR A 92 -10.50 11.66 -10.99
C TYR A 92 -10.35 11.93 -12.47
N ASP A 93 -9.53 12.91 -12.84
CA ASP A 93 -9.18 13.13 -14.24
C ASP A 93 -8.65 11.87 -14.91
N GLY A 94 -8.27 10.88 -14.11
CA GLY A 94 -7.89 9.54 -14.49
C GLY A 94 -9.00 8.61 -14.93
N TRP A 95 -10.23 8.92 -14.68
CA TRP A 95 -11.39 8.14 -15.13
C TRP A 95 -12.03 8.73 -16.38
N SER A 96 -11.60 9.92 -16.79
CA SER A 96 -12.07 10.54 -18.00
C SER A 96 -11.41 9.88 -19.22
N PRO A 97 -12.19 9.38 -20.19
CA PRO A 97 -11.65 8.79 -21.42
C PRO A 97 -10.76 9.72 -22.24
N GLY A 98 -10.67 11.02 -21.87
CA GLY A 98 -9.89 12.02 -22.58
C GLY A 98 -8.48 12.28 -22.02
N ASN A 99 -8.14 11.83 -20.81
CA ASN A 99 -6.90 12.23 -20.13
C ASN A 99 -5.85 11.11 -20.00
N GLY A 100 -5.89 10.10 -20.84
CA GLY A 100 -4.84 9.07 -20.90
C GLY A 100 -4.97 7.93 -19.89
N PHE A 101 -5.99 7.91 -19.07
CA PHE A 101 -6.35 6.76 -18.26
C PHE A 101 -7.16 5.78 -19.12
N THR A 102 -6.49 4.79 -19.63
CA THR A 102 -7.08 3.79 -20.53
C THR A 102 -7.60 2.56 -19.80
N ASN A 103 -7.55 2.54 -18.46
CA ASN A 103 -7.89 1.35 -17.70
C ASN A 103 -9.04 1.60 -16.73
N PRO A 104 -10.29 1.43 -17.18
CA PRO A 104 -11.44 1.42 -16.28
C PRO A 104 -11.24 0.34 -15.21
N GLY A 105 -11.66 0.62 -13.98
CA GLY A 105 -11.53 -0.32 -12.86
C GLY A 105 -10.23 -0.25 -12.08
N SER A 106 -9.31 0.69 -12.38
CA SER A 106 -8.12 0.89 -11.56
C SER A 106 -8.46 1.62 -10.26
N PHE A 107 -7.96 1.12 -9.15
CA PHE A 107 -8.02 1.81 -7.86
C PHE A 107 -6.99 2.93 -7.80
N LYS A 108 -7.36 4.08 -7.25
CA LYS A 108 -6.40 5.12 -6.90
C LYS A 108 -5.82 4.88 -5.52
N ALA A 109 -4.51 4.94 -5.42
CA ALA A 109 -3.83 4.91 -4.14
C ALA A 109 -4.38 5.99 -3.19
N ILE A 110 -4.57 5.62 -1.93
CA ILE A 110 -5.00 6.55 -0.89
C ILE A 110 -3.86 7.53 -0.61
N ASP A 111 -3.97 8.75 -1.11
CA ASP A 111 -3.02 9.84 -0.88
C ASP A 111 -3.50 10.74 0.27
N ASN A 112 -3.57 10.15 1.44
CA ASN A 112 -4.04 10.82 2.65
C ASN A 112 -3.09 10.58 3.83
N THR A 113 -2.21 11.54 4.04
CA THR A 113 -1.19 11.48 5.08
C THR A 113 -1.71 11.73 6.50
N THR A 114 -3.00 12.05 6.68
CA THR A 114 -3.59 12.19 8.02
C THR A 114 -3.96 10.83 8.63
N ILE A 115 -4.19 9.81 7.78
CA ILE A 115 -4.49 8.46 8.25
C ILE A 115 -3.25 7.89 8.94
N ARG A 116 -3.41 7.44 10.18
CA ARG A 116 -2.37 6.84 11.01
C ARG A 116 -2.56 5.35 11.21
N SER A 117 -3.78 4.86 11.08
CA SER A 117 -4.04 3.43 11.21
C SER A 117 -5.11 2.94 10.24
N TYR A 118 -4.90 1.72 9.76
CA TYR A 118 -5.88 0.93 9.03
C TYR A 118 -5.98 -0.45 9.69
N ASP A 119 -7.14 -0.75 10.27
CA ASP A 119 -7.43 -2.07 10.81
C ASP A 119 -8.36 -2.83 9.85
N GLY A 120 -7.85 -3.88 9.23
CA GLY A 120 -8.63 -4.72 8.33
C GLY A 120 -9.69 -5.57 9.02
N GLY A 121 -9.71 -5.63 10.38
CA GLY A 121 -10.69 -6.43 11.14
C GLY A 121 -10.67 -7.93 10.83
N GLY A 122 -9.62 -8.43 10.18
CA GLY A 122 -9.56 -9.79 9.64
C GLY A 122 -10.29 -9.97 8.31
N HIS A 123 -10.87 -8.93 7.76
CA HIS A 123 -11.56 -8.95 6.47
C HIS A 123 -10.60 -8.96 5.28
N THR A 124 -11.14 -9.20 4.09
CA THR A 124 -10.39 -9.33 2.85
C THR A 124 -10.72 -8.21 1.87
N ILE A 125 -9.69 -7.64 1.24
CA ILE A 125 -9.83 -6.89 -0.01
C ILE A 125 -9.46 -7.85 -1.14
N ALA A 126 -10.41 -8.17 -2.01
CA ALA A 126 -10.22 -9.11 -3.10
C ALA A 126 -10.19 -8.39 -4.45
N GLY A 127 -9.31 -8.83 -5.34
CA GLY A 127 -9.22 -8.33 -6.72
C GLY A 127 -8.68 -6.91 -6.84
N LEU A 128 -7.96 -6.40 -5.83
CA LEU A 128 -7.37 -5.05 -5.88
C LEU A 128 -6.56 -4.87 -7.16
N ARG A 129 -6.96 -3.93 -8.01
CA ARG A 129 -6.33 -3.68 -9.29
C ARG A 129 -5.87 -2.23 -9.37
N ILE A 130 -4.58 -2.05 -9.56
CA ILE A 130 -3.97 -0.73 -9.71
C ILE A 130 -3.12 -0.75 -10.97
N LEU A 131 -3.48 0.10 -11.92
CA LEU A 131 -2.78 0.24 -13.20
C LEU A 131 -2.30 1.69 -13.31
N PRO A 132 -1.06 1.93 -13.70
CA PRO A 132 -0.57 3.28 -13.83
C PRO A 132 -1.25 3.97 -15.00
N PRO A 133 -1.39 5.29 -14.96
CA PRO A 133 -1.66 6.07 -16.15
C PRO A 133 -0.51 5.92 -17.15
N LEU A 134 -0.79 6.00 -18.43
CA LEU A 134 0.23 5.88 -19.50
C LEU A 134 1.32 6.97 -19.42
N SER A 135 1.11 8.04 -18.68
CA SER A 135 1.99 9.22 -18.63
C SER A 135 2.35 9.69 -17.23
N GLY A 136 2.01 8.97 -16.17
CA GLY A 136 2.07 9.49 -14.79
C GLY A 136 3.08 8.81 -13.89
N ASN A 137 3.51 9.62 -12.98
CA ASN A 137 4.38 9.29 -11.85
C ASN A 137 3.52 9.01 -10.61
N GLU A 138 2.45 8.24 -10.74
CA GLU A 138 1.54 7.97 -9.65
C GLU A 138 1.92 6.71 -8.89
N SER A 139 1.72 6.78 -7.58
CA SER A 139 1.91 5.67 -6.67
C SER A 139 0.96 4.52 -6.97
N THR A 140 1.48 3.30 -6.93
CA THR A 140 0.75 2.09 -7.25
C THR A 140 0.77 1.11 -6.08
N ALA A 141 -0.01 1.48 -5.06
CA ALA A 141 -0.27 0.69 -3.87
C ALA A 141 -1.63 1.08 -3.28
N LEU A 142 -2.08 0.42 -2.23
CA LEU A 142 -3.28 0.84 -1.50
C LEU A 142 -3.09 2.25 -0.92
N PHE A 143 -1.93 2.52 -0.29
CA PHE A 143 -1.52 3.84 0.18
C PHE A 143 -0.40 4.40 -0.71
N ALA A 144 -0.53 5.65 -1.16
CA ALA A 144 0.47 6.32 -1.98
C ALA A 144 1.72 6.66 -1.17
N LYS A 145 1.56 7.54 -0.19
CA LYS A 145 2.64 7.99 0.69
C LYS A 145 2.12 8.19 2.11
N ASN A 146 2.90 7.73 3.09
CA ASN A 146 2.64 8.00 4.50
C ASN A 146 3.94 7.84 5.30
N ASP A 147 4.12 8.63 6.34
CA ASP A 147 5.32 8.60 7.19
C ASP A 147 5.05 8.13 8.63
N GLN A 148 3.80 7.87 8.94
CA GLN A 148 3.35 7.36 10.24
C GLN A 148 2.11 6.48 10.02
N LEU A 149 2.31 5.21 9.73
CA LEU A 149 1.21 4.30 9.38
C LEU A 149 1.33 2.97 10.10
N THR A 150 0.22 2.56 10.69
CA THR A 150 -0.02 1.19 11.15
C THR A 150 -1.06 0.52 10.27
N VAL A 151 -0.77 -0.65 9.71
CA VAL A 151 -1.75 -1.50 9.03
C VAL A 151 -1.79 -2.85 9.72
N LYS A 152 -2.97 -3.32 10.10
CA LYS A 152 -3.11 -4.60 10.80
C LYS A 152 -4.34 -5.38 10.40
N ASN A 153 -4.28 -6.70 10.66
CA ASN A 153 -5.42 -7.63 10.53
C ASN A 153 -6.06 -7.59 9.15
N LEU A 154 -5.27 -7.50 8.08
CA LEU A 154 -5.76 -7.32 6.73
C LEU A 154 -5.39 -8.51 5.84
N ASN A 155 -6.37 -8.99 5.09
CA ASN A 155 -6.15 -9.96 4.03
C ASN A 155 -6.34 -9.31 2.67
N ILE A 156 -5.44 -9.59 1.72
CA ILE A 156 -5.55 -9.13 0.33
C ILE A 156 -5.45 -10.33 -0.58
N LYS A 157 -6.48 -10.53 -1.39
CA LYS A 157 -6.60 -11.69 -2.26
C LYS A 157 -6.50 -11.28 -3.73
N ASP A 158 -5.68 -12.01 -4.49
CA ASP A 158 -5.50 -11.85 -5.94
C ASP A 158 -5.25 -10.39 -6.40
N PRO A 159 -4.28 -9.66 -5.78
CA PRO A 159 -3.96 -8.31 -6.23
C PRO A 159 -3.25 -8.33 -7.58
N TYR A 160 -3.63 -7.40 -8.46
CA TYR A 160 -2.95 -7.12 -9.72
C TYR A 160 -2.51 -5.66 -9.75
N ILE A 161 -1.22 -5.42 -9.58
CA ILE A 161 -0.67 -4.08 -9.48
C ILE A 161 0.46 -3.92 -10.50
N GLN A 162 0.30 -2.98 -11.39
CA GLN A 162 1.29 -2.64 -12.38
C GLN A 162 1.73 -1.20 -12.15
N GLY A 163 2.92 -1.02 -11.62
CA GLY A 163 3.56 0.26 -11.42
C GLY A 163 4.14 0.82 -12.71
N GLY A 164 4.14 2.14 -12.79
CA GLY A 164 4.90 2.88 -13.80
C GLY A 164 6.35 3.07 -13.37
N ALA A 165 6.82 4.33 -13.47
CA ALA A 165 8.20 4.71 -13.16
C ALA A 165 8.56 4.69 -11.66
N TYR A 166 7.62 4.44 -10.75
CA TYR A 166 7.91 4.52 -9.31
C TYR A 166 7.94 3.18 -8.59
N GLY A 167 7.04 2.31 -8.84
CA GLY A 167 7.07 1.03 -8.14
C GLY A 167 5.72 0.32 -8.12
N ALA A 168 5.67 -0.86 -7.51
CA ALA A 168 4.46 -1.60 -7.27
C ALA A 168 4.53 -2.35 -5.94
N ALA A 169 3.54 -2.11 -5.09
CA ALA A 169 3.34 -2.87 -3.85
C ALA A 169 1.85 -2.99 -3.54
N VAL A 170 1.52 -3.91 -2.64
CA VAL A 170 0.10 -4.09 -2.28
C VAL A 170 -0.37 -3.02 -1.31
N LEU A 171 0.43 -2.67 -0.29
CA LEU A 171 -0.03 -1.78 0.79
C LEU A 171 0.46 -0.35 0.66
N ILE A 172 1.76 -0.12 0.51
CA ILE A 172 2.31 1.22 0.51
C ILE A 172 3.42 1.37 -0.52
N ASP A 173 3.34 2.42 -1.34
CA ASP A 173 4.39 2.75 -2.28
C ASP A 173 5.59 3.38 -1.54
N THR A 174 5.34 4.44 -0.77
CA THR A 174 6.42 5.12 -0.05
C THR A 174 6.04 5.42 1.39
N ALA A 175 6.79 4.86 2.35
CA ALA A 175 6.74 5.26 3.74
C ALA A 175 7.92 6.18 4.06
N GLY A 176 7.64 7.43 4.43
CA GLY A 176 8.64 8.42 4.75
C GLY A 176 9.37 9.00 3.54
N GLU A 177 10.63 9.38 3.72
CA GLU A 177 11.49 9.93 2.67
C GLU A 177 12.70 9.04 2.43
N ILE A 178 12.89 8.63 1.17
CA ILE A 178 14.07 7.89 0.75
C ILE A 178 14.86 8.78 -0.20
N ASN A 179 15.68 9.64 0.37
CA ASN A 179 16.79 10.22 -0.35
C ASN A 179 18.07 9.53 0.14
N ASP A 180 18.93 9.09 -0.74
CA ASP A 180 20.17 8.38 -0.39
C ASP A 180 21.08 9.21 0.54
N TYR A 181 20.85 10.52 0.61
CA TYR A 181 21.66 11.47 1.38
C TYR A 181 20.95 12.09 2.59
N SER A 182 19.66 11.81 2.81
CA SER A 182 18.93 12.39 3.95
C SER A 182 18.88 11.42 5.11
N ASP A 183 19.04 11.96 6.32
CA ASP A 183 18.73 11.20 7.54
C ASP A 183 17.24 10.89 7.60
N VAL A 184 16.94 9.71 8.10
CA VAL A 184 15.57 9.30 8.38
C VAL A 184 14.98 10.22 9.46
N ARG A 185 13.82 10.80 9.19
CA ARG A 185 13.16 11.76 10.08
C ARG A 185 12.66 11.08 11.35
N ASP A 186 12.93 11.72 12.49
CA ASP A 186 12.46 11.23 13.79
C ASP A 186 10.93 11.27 13.90
N GLY A 187 10.37 10.35 14.68
CA GLY A 187 8.93 10.20 14.88
C GLY A 187 8.19 9.52 13.73
N THR A 188 8.89 9.12 12.66
CA THR A 188 8.28 8.39 11.56
C THR A 188 8.30 6.87 11.81
N TYR A 189 7.25 6.18 11.34
CA TYR A 189 7.17 4.73 11.51
C TYR A 189 6.31 4.05 10.46
N LEU A 190 6.57 2.76 10.27
CA LEU A 190 5.70 1.85 9.55
C LEU A 190 5.55 0.56 10.38
N ASP A 191 4.34 0.32 10.87
CA ASP A 191 3.98 -0.89 11.61
C ASP A 191 3.00 -1.74 10.79
N LEU A 192 3.40 -2.95 10.45
CA LEU A 192 2.61 -3.90 9.68
C LEU A 192 2.44 -5.19 10.49
N GLU A 193 1.20 -5.58 10.79
CA GLU A 193 0.93 -6.72 11.65
C GLU A 193 -0.24 -7.58 11.14
N ASN A 194 -0.09 -8.90 11.16
CA ASN A 194 -1.15 -9.85 10.79
C ASN A 194 -1.72 -9.58 9.38
N ILE A 195 -0.85 -9.54 8.38
CA ILE A 195 -1.24 -9.26 7.00
C ILE A 195 -0.98 -10.47 6.13
N ARG A 196 -1.93 -10.81 5.27
CA ARG A 196 -1.80 -11.86 4.28
C ARG A 196 -2.11 -11.34 2.89
N VAL A 197 -1.16 -11.54 1.99
CA VAL A 197 -1.36 -11.34 0.55
C VAL A 197 -1.35 -12.72 -0.08
N TYR A 198 -2.46 -13.15 -0.63
CA TYR A 198 -2.61 -14.52 -1.11
C TYR A 198 -3.53 -14.62 -2.34
N GLY A 199 -3.48 -15.75 -3.03
CA GLY A 199 -4.39 -16.03 -4.13
C GLY A 199 -3.84 -16.98 -5.19
N ASP A 200 -4.59 -17.12 -6.27
CA ASP A 200 -4.18 -17.93 -7.40
C ASP A 200 -3.23 -17.17 -8.33
N ASP A 201 -3.50 -15.88 -8.58
CA ASP A 201 -2.72 -15.04 -9.48
C ASP A 201 -2.39 -13.69 -8.82
N ILE A 202 -1.18 -13.56 -8.31
CA ILE A 202 -0.66 -12.30 -7.74
C ILE A 202 0.37 -11.74 -8.72
N LYS A 203 0.16 -10.52 -9.20
CA LYS A 203 1.08 -9.88 -10.11
C LYS A 203 1.41 -8.46 -9.66
N LEU A 204 2.67 -8.25 -9.33
CA LEU A 204 3.22 -6.96 -8.95
C LEU A 204 4.39 -6.63 -9.87
N GLN A 205 4.28 -5.58 -10.65
CA GLN A 205 5.31 -5.16 -11.61
C GLN A 205 5.56 -3.66 -11.53
N GLY A 206 6.82 -3.26 -11.41
CA GLY A 206 7.22 -1.84 -11.34
C GLY A 206 8.73 -1.63 -11.41
N TRP A 207 9.20 -0.41 -11.29
CA TRP A 207 10.63 -0.08 -11.23
C TRP A 207 11.26 -0.48 -9.89
N GLY A 208 10.54 -0.35 -8.80
CA GLY A 208 10.81 -0.95 -7.51
C GLY A 208 9.63 -1.81 -7.13
N VAL A 209 9.84 -2.93 -6.48
CA VAL A 209 8.74 -3.84 -6.20
C VAL A 209 8.87 -4.45 -4.82
N GLY A 210 7.75 -4.48 -4.11
CA GLY A 210 7.65 -5.21 -2.86
C GLY A 210 6.29 -5.87 -2.73
N GLY A 211 6.23 -7.04 -2.12
CA GLY A 211 4.96 -7.72 -1.88
C GLY A 211 3.98 -6.86 -1.08
N ILE A 212 4.49 -6.04 -0.16
CA ILE A 212 3.70 -5.17 0.70
C ILE A 212 4.11 -3.69 0.63
N ALA A 213 5.39 -3.38 0.45
CA ALA A 213 5.89 -2.01 0.40
C ALA A 213 7.01 -1.87 -0.65
N VAL A 214 7.08 -0.72 -1.34
CA VAL A 214 8.19 -0.45 -2.28
C VAL A 214 9.35 0.20 -1.54
N ASN A 215 9.14 1.40 -1.01
CA ASN A 215 10.16 2.23 -0.40
C ASN A 215 9.78 2.58 1.04
N VAL A 216 10.67 2.24 1.98
CA VAL A 216 10.45 2.50 3.40
C VAL A 216 11.65 3.27 3.96
N GLY A 217 11.48 4.59 4.20
CA GLY A 217 12.47 5.49 4.78
C GLY A 217 11.95 6.14 6.06
N VAL A 218 11.80 5.37 7.12
CA VAL A 218 11.23 5.81 8.41
C VAL A 218 12.12 5.44 9.58
N GLN A 219 11.97 6.14 10.71
CA GLN A 219 12.78 5.88 11.90
C GLN A 219 12.62 4.44 12.40
N LYS A 220 11.36 3.96 12.47
CA LYS A 220 11.05 2.63 12.99
C LYS A 220 10.23 1.83 12.00
N VAL A 221 10.68 0.62 11.71
CA VAL A 221 9.96 -0.36 10.91
C VAL A 221 9.67 -1.60 11.74
N THR A 222 8.39 -1.97 11.81
CA THR A 222 7.93 -3.21 12.44
C THR A 222 7.10 -3.99 11.44
N ILE A 223 7.49 -5.21 11.14
CA ILE A 223 6.76 -6.11 10.24
C ILE A 223 6.60 -7.46 10.96
N LYS A 224 5.38 -7.78 11.39
CA LYS A 224 5.07 -8.96 12.19
C LYS A 224 3.97 -9.80 11.60
N ASN A 225 4.21 -11.10 11.47
CA ASN A 225 3.20 -12.04 10.98
C ASN A 225 2.62 -11.59 9.61
N VAL A 226 3.52 -11.30 8.67
CA VAL A 226 3.18 -10.85 7.33
C VAL A 226 3.59 -11.91 6.31
N HIS A 227 2.63 -12.33 5.48
CA HIS A 227 2.81 -13.45 4.57
C HIS A 227 2.35 -13.09 3.16
N VAL A 228 3.20 -13.34 2.17
CA VAL A 228 2.89 -13.24 0.74
C VAL A 228 3.05 -14.61 0.11
N TYR A 229 1.97 -15.20 -0.39
CA TYR A 229 1.98 -16.56 -0.93
C TYR A 229 0.84 -16.81 -1.91
N GLY A 230 1.01 -17.78 -2.77
CA GLY A 230 -0.04 -18.18 -3.72
C GLY A 230 0.44 -19.20 -4.74
N LYS A 231 -0.42 -19.50 -5.69
CA LYS A 231 -0.13 -20.47 -6.75
C LYS A 231 0.79 -19.86 -7.81
N ASN A 232 0.46 -18.66 -8.29
CA ASN A 232 1.22 -17.91 -9.28
C ASN A 232 1.53 -16.52 -8.72
N VAL A 233 2.59 -16.41 -7.92
CA VAL A 233 3.02 -15.14 -7.36
C VAL A 233 4.19 -14.62 -8.18
N LEU A 234 3.99 -13.53 -8.90
CA LEU A 234 5.00 -12.85 -9.68
C LEU A 234 5.25 -11.45 -9.13
N ILE A 235 6.44 -11.26 -8.59
CA ILE A 235 6.94 -9.94 -8.16
C ILE A 235 8.16 -9.62 -9.02
N GLY A 236 8.11 -8.53 -9.78
CA GLY A 236 9.20 -8.26 -10.69
C GLY A 236 9.24 -6.89 -11.34
N GLY A 237 10.40 -6.56 -11.89
CA GLY A 237 10.63 -5.32 -12.63
C GLY A 237 9.93 -5.30 -13.98
N ALA A 238 9.39 -4.14 -14.33
CA ALA A 238 8.73 -3.92 -15.61
C ALA A 238 9.69 -3.47 -16.73
N SER A 239 10.90 -3.01 -16.41
CA SER A 239 11.81 -2.45 -17.40
C SER A 239 13.29 -2.47 -16.99
N THR A 240 14.14 -2.18 -17.96
CA THR A 240 15.58 -1.99 -17.78
C THR A 240 15.86 -0.67 -17.08
N GLY A 241 16.51 -0.68 -15.93
CA GLY A 241 17.03 0.51 -15.26
C GLY A 241 16.26 0.98 -14.03
N SER A 242 15.75 0.05 -13.22
CA SER A 242 15.14 0.41 -11.95
C SER A 242 16.19 0.82 -10.93
N ASN A 243 16.00 2.00 -10.34
CA ASN A 243 16.85 2.51 -9.26
C ASN A 243 16.41 2.01 -7.86
N TYR A 244 15.49 1.06 -7.79
CA TYR A 244 14.90 0.57 -6.54
C TYR A 244 15.02 -0.94 -6.46
N GLY A 245 15.08 -1.48 -5.23
CA GLY A 245 15.20 -2.90 -4.99
C GLY A 245 13.93 -3.70 -5.29
N ALA A 246 14.07 -5.02 -5.38
CA ALA A 246 12.95 -5.96 -5.44
C ALA A 246 12.96 -6.87 -4.22
N GLY A 247 11.85 -6.94 -3.50
CA GLY A 247 11.71 -7.80 -2.34
C GLY A 247 10.39 -8.57 -2.31
N GLY A 248 10.40 -9.78 -1.80
CA GLY A 248 9.18 -10.55 -1.62
C GLY A 248 8.18 -9.89 -0.67
N LEU A 249 8.67 -9.10 0.28
CA LEU A 249 7.88 -8.24 1.15
C LEU A 249 8.14 -6.75 0.85
N VAL A 250 9.40 -6.29 0.93
CA VAL A 250 9.74 -4.88 0.80
C VAL A 250 10.86 -4.67 -0.21
N GLY A 251 10.69 -3.73 -1.12
CA GLY A 251 11.70 -3.38 -2.12
C GLY A 251 12.95 -2.77 -1.49
N LYS A 252 12.80 -1.68 -0.73
CA LYS A 252 13.90 -1.00 -0.03
C LYS A 252 13.50 -0.56 1.37
N ILE A 253 14.38 -0.77 2.34
CA ILE A 253 14.25 -0.24 3.70
C ILE A 253 15.47 0.60 4.04
N LYS A 254 15.24 1.81 4.56
CA LYS A 254 16.19 2.63 5.28
C LYS A 254 15.60 2.98 6.65
N ALA A 255 16.19 2.50 7.73
CA ALA A 255 15.60 2.66 9.06
C ALA A 255 16.67 2.79 10.16
N LYS A 256 16.30 3.43 11.27
CA LYS A 256 17.09 3.46 12.51
C LYS A 256 16.74 2.28 13.43
N GLU A 257 15.55 1.75 13.33
CA GLU A 257 15.06 0.60 14.11
C GLU A 257 14.31 -0.35 13.19
N LEU A 258 14.65 -1.64 13.21
CA LEU A 258 14.03 -2.65 12.35
C LEU A 258 13.69 -3.90 13.16
N GLU A 259 12.42 -4.33 13.03
CA GLU A 259 11.95 -5.62 13.51
C GLU A 259 11.11 -6.30 12.41
N VAL A 260 11.57 -7.46 11.95
CA VAL A 260 10.84 -8.31 10.98
C VAL A 260 10.72 -9.70 11.57
N THR A 261 9.53 -10.10 11.99
CA THR A 261 9.35 -11.36 12.69
C THR A 261 8.16 -12.16 12.18
N ASN A 262 8.31 -13.50 12.13
CA ASN A 262 7.26 -14.42 11.69
C ASN A 262 6.72 -14.09 10.28
N CYS A 263 7.59 -13.74 9.36
CA CYS A 263 7.20 -13.30 8.02
C CYS A 263 7.59 -14.35 6.96
N SER A 264 6.86 -14.38 5.86
CA SER A 264 7.21 -15.28 4.77
C SER A 264 6.87 -14.73 3.39
N PHE A 265 7.68 -15.13 2.43
CA PHE A 265 7.41 -14.98 1.02
C PHE A 265 7.48 -16.35 0.32
N SER A 266 6.48 -16.64 -0.51
CA SER A 266 6.48 -17.79 -1.40
C SER A 266 5.99 -17.38 -2.77
N GLY A 267 6.89 -17.39 -3.75
CA GLY A 267 6.55 -16.93 -5.10
C GLY A 267 7.77 -16.85 -6.02
N TYR A 268 7.55 -16.23 -7.16
CA TYR A 268 8.58 -15.97 -8.17
C TYR A 268 8.99 -14.49 -8.06
N LEU A 269 10.28 -14.25 -7.81
CA LEU A 269 10.88 -12.92 -7.80
C LEU A 269 11.73 -12.76 -9.06
N SER A 270 11.37 -11.81 -9.93
CA SER A 270 12.11 -11.48 -11.14
C SER A 270 12.84 -10.16 -10.96
N GLY A 271 14.17 -10.23 -10.90
CA GLY A 271 15.02 -9.09 -10.55
C GLY A 271 16.11 -8.75 -11.56
N LYS A 272 15.97 -9.12 -12.83
CA LYS A 272 17.04 -9.08 -13.84
C LYS A 272 17.70 -7.70 -14.06
N HIS A 273 17.10 -6.62 -13.58
CA HIS A 273 17.55 -5.25 -13.87
C HIS A 273 17.49 -4.31 -12.66
N PHE A 274 17.46 -4.84 -11.44
CA PHE A 274 17.46 -3.98 -10.25
C PHE A 274 18.90 -3.52 -9.93
N GLN A 275 19.13 -2.21 -9.95
CA GLN A 275 20.43 -1.62 -9.59
C GLN A 275 20.73 -1.69 -8.08
N HIS A 276 19.69 -1.86 -7.26
CA HIS A 276 19.78 -1.82 -5.81
C HIS A 276 19.39 -3.15 -5.12
N GLY A 277 19.64 -4.26 -5.77
CA GLY A 277 19.49 -5.58 -5.17
C GLY A 277 18.11 -6.22 -5.29
N ALA A 278 18.09 -7.53 -5.12
CA ALA A 278 16.89 -8.35 -5.04
C ALA A 278 17.03 -9.34 -3.88
N GLY A 279 16.01 -9.42 -3.03
CA GLY A 279 16.01 -10.30 -1.86
C GLY A 279 14.65 -10.95 -1.64
N GLY A 280 14.68 -12.18 -1.13
CA GLY A 280 13.47 -12.95 -0.89
C GLY A 280 12.47 -12.29 0.07
N LEU A 281 12.94 -11.50 1.03
CA LEU A 281 12.12 -10.69 1.92
C LEU A 281 12.28 -9.20 1.61
N ILE A 282 13.51 -8.70 1.66
CA ILE A 282 13.87 -7.30 1.51
C ILE A 282 14.89 -7.18 0.37
N GLY A 283 14.59 -6.36 -0.64
CA GLY A 283 15.46 -6.17 -1.79
C GLY A 283 16.74 -5.42 -1.44
N ASN A 284 16.59 -4.32 -0.70
CA ASN A 284 17.70 -3.50 -0.25
C ASN A 284 17.48 -3.07 1.20
N LEU A 285 18.51 -3.19 2.03
CA LEU A 285 18.46 -2.83 3.45
C LEU A 285 19.59 -1.87 3.80
N ASP A 286 19.26 -0.60 4.03
CA ASP A 286 20.17 0.43 4.53
C ASP A 286 19.91 0.72 6.01
N LEU A 287 20.86 0.33 6.84
CA LEU A 287 20.88 0.59 8.28
C LEU A 287 21.98 1.58 8.69
N SER A 288 22.48 2.38 7.77
CA SER A 288 23.57 3.35 8.03
C SER A 288 23.21 4.37 9.11
N GLY A 289 21.92 4.67 9.29
CA GLY A 289 21.39 5.50 10.38
C GLY A 289 21.10 4.75 11.67
N TYR A 290 21.39 3.45 11.76
CA TYR A 290 21.13 2.65 12.95
C TYR A 290 22.02 3.09 14.11
N VAL A 291 21.41 3.59 15.18
CA VAL A 291 22.12 3.97 16.41
C VAL A 291 22.03 2.82 17.39
N LYS A 292 23.13 2.10 17.56
CA LYS A 292 23.25 1.07 18.58
C LYS A 292 23.20 1.73 19.96
N GLY A 293 22.05 1.65 20.64
CA GLY A 293 21.93 2.04 22.05
C GLY A 293 22.34 0.90 22.98
N PRO A 294 22.66 1.18 24.23
CA PRO A 294 23.05 0.15 25.22
C PRO A 294 21.97 -0.91 25.44
N ASP A 295 20.70 -0.58 25.16
CA ASP A 295 19.54 -1.45 25.34
C ASP A 295 18.85 -1.82 24.01
N LYS A 296 19.42 -1.44 22.86
CA LYS A 296 18.86 -1.77 21.54
C LYS A 296 19.65 -2.92 20.93
N GLU A 297 18.96 -4.02 20.81
CA GLU A 297 19.47 -5.18 20.10
C GLU A 297 19.66 -4.86 18.60
N ILE A 298 20.52 -5.64 17.96
CA ILE A 298 20.76 -5.68 16.53
C ILE A 298 19.42 -5.73 15.78
N PRO A 299 19.30 -5.15 14.55
CA PRO A 299 18.09 -5.30 13.76
C PRO A 299 17.56 -6.72 13.81
N LEU A 300 16.32 -6.89 14.27
CA LEU A 300 15.75 -8.20 14.51
C LEU A 300 15.06 -8.70 13.25
N ILE A 301 15.63 -9.71 12.60
CA ILE A 301 14.96 -10.49 11.56
C ILE A 301 14.93 -11.94 12.04
N GLN A 302 13.76 -12.43 12.43
CA GLN A 302 13.64 -13.71 13.10
C GLN A 302 12.40 -14.50 12.65
N ASN A 303 12.52 -15.82 12.58
CA ASN A 303 11.42 -16.72 12.21
C ASN A 303 10.82 -16.40 10.85
N CYS A 304 11.66 -15.97 9.90
CA CYS A 304 11.24 -15.62 8.56
C CYS A 304 11.59 -16.72 7.57
N TYR A 305 10.74 -16.91 6.57
CA TYR A 305 10.87 -17.97 5.61
C TYR A 305 10.69 -17.47 4.18
N VAL A 306 11.55 -17.95 3.29
CA VAL A 306 11.46 -17.68 1.86
C VAL A 306 11.41 -19.00 1.11
N ALA A 307 10.35 -19.17 0.30
CA ALA A 307 10.23 -20.25 -0.67
C ALA A 307 9.93 -19.62 -2.03
N GLY A 308 10.97 -19.21 -2.71
CA GLY A 308 10.84 -18.60 -4.03
C GLY A 308 11.66 -19.36 -5.06
N ARG A 309 11.30 -19.15 -6.33
CA ARG A 309 12.14 -19.52 -7.45
C ARG A 309 12.53 -18.24 -8.17
N ASN A 310 13.81 -18.03 -8.33
CA ASN A 310 14.33 -17.07 -9.27
C ASN A 310 15.02 -17.85 -10.40
N ASN A 311 14.39 -17.91 -11.56
CA ASN A 311 14.99 -18.62 -12.70
C ASN A 311 16.21 -17.89 -13.26
N ASP A 312 16.33 -16.59 -12.99
CA ASP A 312 17.44 -15.77 -13.46
C ASP A 312 18.61 -15.76 -12.45
N TYR A 313 18.33 -16.06 -11.18
CA TYR A 313 19.30 -16.08 -10.07
C TYR A 313 18.98 -17.23 -9.10
N PRO A 314 19.60 -18.40 -9.26
CA PRO A 314 19.31 -19.58 -8.44
C PRO A 314 19.64 -19.43 -6.94
N ASP A 315 20.51 -18.49 -6.61
CA ASP A 315 21.02 -18.27 -5.24
C ASP A 315 20.37 -17.06 -4.57
N MET A 316 19.05 -16.95 -4.62
CA MET A 316 18.30 -15.87 -3.99
C MET A 316 18.51 -15.85 -2.47
N THR A 317 18.96 -14.72 -1.94
CA THR A 317 19.09 -14.48 -0.50
C THR A 317 17.82 -13.89 0.09
N ALA A 318 17.61 -14.00 1.41
CA ALA A 318 16.49 -13.40 2.09
C ALA A 318 16.56 -11.86 2.11
N ILE A 319 17.77 -11.31 2.04
CA ILE A 319 18.06 -9.88 2.01
C ILE A 319 19.02 -9.63 0.86
N GLY A 320 18.68 -8.70 -0.01
CA GLY A 320 19.56 -8.24 -1.09
C GLY A 320 20.53 -7.16 -0.60
N ASP A 321 21.66 -7.06 -1.27
CA ASP A 321 22.70 -6.04 -1.00
C ASP A 321 22.78 -5.04 -2.15
N ASP A 322 23.28 -3.82 -1.85
CA ASP A 322 23.38 -2.71 -2.80
C ASP A 322 24.42 -2.95 -3.91
N ASP A 323 25.47 -3.70 -3.63
CA ASP A 323 26.64 -3.68 -4.50
C ASP A 323 26.95 -4.99 -5.21
N GLN A 324 26.39 -6.11 -4.83
CA GLN A 324 26.67 -7.38 -5.50
C GLN A 324 25.60 -8.43 -5.25
N PHE A 325 25.22 -9.12 -6.28
CA PHE A 325 24.48 -10.37 -6.20
C PHE A 325 25.41 -11.44 -5.61
N HIS A 326 25.12 -11.89 -4.42
CA HIS A 326 25.72 -13.06 -3.80
C HIS A 326 24.71 -14.17 -3.66
#